data_1b63518511d2ab0d2d9f806cc687c079
#
_entry.id   1b63518511d2ab0d2d9f806cc687c079
#
_cell.length_a   1.000
_cell.length_b   1.000
_cell.length_c   1.000
_cell.angle_alpha   90.00
_cell.angle_beta   90.00
_cell.angle_gamma   90.00
#
_symmetry.space_group_name_H-M   'P 1'
#
loop_
_entity.id
_entity.type
_entity.pdbx_description
1 polymer ?
#
loop_
_entity_poly.entity_id
_entity_poly.type
_entity_poly.pdbx_seq_one_letter_code
_entity_poly.pdbx_strand_id
1 'polypeptide(L)'
;MSHSTNPAFELLREQDIPSLKVRYQEYRHRVTGAQHIHLAADNKENVFLVALRTVPMDSTGVAHILEHTALCGSEKYPVRDPFFMMIRRSLNTFMNAFTSSDWTAYPFASQNKKDFNNLLGVYLDSVFFARLDPLDFAQEGHRLEFAEPADTSSELTYKGVVFNEMKGAMSSINSTLWQTMSKHLYPTSTYHYNSGGEPADIPDLSYDQFKAFYQTHYHPSNAIFVTFGDIPAAEHQARFEQNALSRFERL
;
A
#
# COMPACT_ATOMS: atom_id res chain seq x y z
N MET A 1 1.48 -9.88 33.89
CA MET A 1 0.24 -10.06 33.11
C MET A 1 0.55 -11.05 32.02
N SER A 2 -0.16 -12.17 31.92
CA SER A 2 0.06 -13.15 30.86
C SER A 2 -0.33 -12.49 29.54
N HIS A 3 0.63 -12.28 28.65
CA HIS A 3 0.38 -11.81 27.31
C HIS A 3 -0.38 -12.91 26.57
N SER A 4 -1.70 -12.76 26.39
CA SER A 4 -2.46 -13.64 25.52
C SER A 4 -2.03 -13.35 24.08
N THR A 5 -1.20 -14.22 23.52
CA THR A 5 -0.90 -14.20 22.08
C THR A 5 -2.05 -14.85 21.32
N ASN A 6 -2.37 -14.34 20.14
CA ASN A 6 -3.30 -15.04 19.26
C ASN A 6 -2.65 -16.36 18.82
N PRO A 7 -3.34 -17.52 18.92
CA PRO A 7 -2.74 -18.84 18.61
C PRO A 7 -2.25 -18.97 17.16
N ALA A 8 -2.79 -18.17 16.23
CA ALA A 8 -2.33 -18.15 14.83
C ALA A 8 -0.95 -17.51 14.65
N PHE A 9 -0.43 -16.84 15.69
CA PHE A 9 0.86 -16.15 15.64
C PHE A 9 1.85 -16.76 16.64
N GLU A 10 3.13 -16.74 16.26
CA GLU A 10 4.27 -17.10 17.06
C GLU A 10 5.06 -15.86 17.43
N LEU A 11 5.32 -15.64 18.72
CA LEU A 11 6.24 -14.60 19.18
C LEU A 11 7.68 -15.06 18.91
N LEU A 12 8.41 -14.29 18.08
CA LEU A 12 9.79 -14.56 17.71
C LEU A 12 10.78 -13.80 18.61
N ARG A 13 10.44 -12.56 18.95
CA ARG A 13 11.31 -11.67 19.72
C ARG A 13 10.49 -10.65 20.51
N GLU A 14 10.96 -10.35 21.71
CA GLU A 14 10.44 -9.27 22.56
C GLU A 14 11.61 -8.50 23.17
N GLN A 15 11.52 -7.17 23.20
CA GLN A 15 12.55 -6.32 23.78
C GLN A 15 11.97 -4.99 24.26
N ASP A 16 12.29 -4.60 25.51
CA ASP A 16 11.99 -3.25 25.96
C ASP A 16 13.00 -2.25 25.38
N ILE A 17 12.51 -1.09 24.96
CA ILE A 17 13.31 0.06 24.47
C ILE A 17 13.00 1.25 25.38
N PRO A 18 13.65 1.38 26.55
CA PRO A 18 13.32 2.38 27.55
C PRO A 18 13.44 3.81 27.06
N SER A 19 14.39 4.12 26.18
CA SER A 19 14.60 5.44 25.59
C SER A 19 13.40 5.94 24.80
N LEU A 20 12.64 5.02 24.19
CA LEU A 20 11.44 5.32 23.42
C LEU A 20 10.14 5.04 24.21
N LYS A 21 10.25 4.46 25.41
CA LYS A 21 9.12 4.00 26.23
C LYS A 21 8.19 3.05 25.47
N VAL A 22 8.76 2.17 24.65
CA VAL A 22 8.02 1.16 23.90
C VAL A 22 8.57 -0.24 24.20
N ARG A 23 7.72 -1.23 24.06
CA ARG A 23 8.10 -2.64 23.99
C ARG A 23 7.96 -3.11 22.56
N TYR A 24 9.07 -3.50 21.95
CA TYR A 24 9.14 -4.13 20.64
C TYR A 24 8.73 -5.60 20.76
N GLN A 25 7.81 -6.03 19.92
CA GLN A 25 7.38 -7.43 19.81
C GLN A 25 7.32 -7.82 18.34
N GLU A 26 7.94 -8.93 17.97
CA GLU A 26 7.97 -9.46 16.62
C GLU A 26 7.29 -10.82 16.59
N TYR A 27 6.32 -10.95 15.69
CA TYR A 27 5.53 -12.14 15.50
C TYR A 27 5.58 -12.62 14.06
N ARG A 28 5.31 -13.93 13.87
CA ARG A 28 5.09 -14.55 12.56
C ARG A 28 3.74 -15.25 12.56
N HIS A 29 2.95 -15.01 11.52
CA HIS A 29 1.73 -15.79 11.30
C HIS A 29 2.10 -17.20 10.85
N ARG A 30 1.55 -18.23 11.53
CA ARG A 30 1.98 -19.63 11.36
C ARG A 30 1.69 -20.18 9.97
N VAL A 31 0.54 -19.81 9.39
CA VAL A 31 0.10 -20.33 8.08
C VAL A 31 0.78 -19.58 6.94
N THR A 32 0.61 -18.27 6.85
CA THR A 32 1.10 -17.49 5.70
C THR A 32 2.55 -17.06 5.80
N GLY A 33 3.13 -17.05 7.01
CA GLY A 33 4.46 -16.51 7.25
C GLY A 33 4.52 -14.99 7.34
N ALA A 34 3.39 -14.28 7.27
CA ALA A 34 3.32 -12.82 7.44
C ALA A 34 3.99 -12.39 8.74
N GLN A 35 4.78 -11.32 8.67
CA GLN A 35 5.43 -10.73 9.85
C GLN A 35 4.52 -9.68 10.49
N HIS A 36 4.48 -9.63 11.82
CA HIS A 36 3.82 -8.56 12.55
C HIS A 36 4.79 -8.00 13.59
N ILE A 37 5.12 -6.73 13.46
CA ILE A 37 5.90 -5.95 14.41
C ILE A 37 4.94 -5.09 15.21
N HIS A 38 4.91 -5.26 16.52
CA HIS A 38 4.11 -4.43 17.42
C HIS A 38 5.01 -3.61 18.34
N LEU A 39 4.80 -2.31 18.35
CA LEU A 39 5.45 -1.35 19.24
C LEU A 39 4.46 -0.96 20.33
N ALA A 40 4.38 -1.78 21.40
CA ALA A 40 3.47 -1.52 22.52
C ALA A 40 3.90 -0.27 23.28
N ALA A 41 2.99 0.69 23.42
CA ALA A 41 3.21 1.95 24.11
C ALA A 41 1.97 2.36 24.91
N ASP A 42 2.15 3.08 26.00
CA ASP A 42 1.04 3.76 26.72
C ASP A 42 0.68 5.04 25.94
N ASN A 43 0.08 4.85 24.77
CA ASN A 43 -0.30 5.94 23.86
C ASN A 43 -1.59 5.57 23.12
N LYS A 44 -2.60 6.42 23.21
CA LYS A 44 -3.90 6.23 22.55
C LYS A 44 -3.85 6.50 21.03
N GLU A 45 -2.80 7.11 20.52
CA GLU A 45 -2.53 7.24 19.10
C GLU A 45 -2.14 5.86 18.56
N ASN A 46 -3.13 5.09 18.12
CA ASN A 46 -2.86 3.78 17.55
C ASN A 46 -2.56 3.92 16.05
N VAL A 47 -1.49 3.27 15.62
CA VAL A 47 -1.03 3.27 14.23
C VAL A 47 -1.08 1.84 13.67
N PHE A 48 -1.51 1.73 12.45
CA PHE A 48 -1.40 0.54 11.62
C PHE A 48 -0.64 0.86 10.34
N LEU A 49 0.15 -0.08 9.87
CA LEU A 49 0.76 -0.07 8.56
C LEU A 49 0.85 -1.52 8.04
N VAL A 50 0.49 -1.74 6.80
CA VAL A 50 0.88 -2.94 6.05
C VAL A 50 1.79 -2.53 4.91
N ALA A 51 2.96 -3.16 4.84
CA ALA A 51 3.94 -2.98 3.78
C ALA A 51 4.11 -4.27 3.00
N LEU A 52 4.22 -4.14 1.69
CA LEU A 52 4.47 -5.22 0.74
C LEU A 52 5.78 -4.94 0.00
N ARG A 53 6.57 -5.97 -0.25
CA ARG A 53 7.74 -5.82 -1.14
C ARG A 53 7.23 -5.79 -2.58
N THR A 54 7.30 -4.62 -3.19
CA THR A 54 6.89 -4.40 -4.58
C THR A 54 8.13 -4.00 -5.37
N VAL A 55 8.66 -4.93 -6.16
CA VAL A 55 9.96 -4.78 -6.85
C VAL A 55 9.70 -4.70 -8.36
N PRO A 56 9.44 -3.50 -8.91
CA PRO A 56 9.27 -3.33 -10.35
C PRO A 56 10.61 -3.52 -11.08
N MET A 57 10.52 -4.07 -12.29
CA MET A 57 11.68 -4.27 -13.16
C MET A 57 11.58 -3.46 -14.46
N ASP A 58 10.78 -2.40 -14.46
CA ASP A 58 10.63 -1.41 -15.50
C ASP A 58 10.20 -0.06 -14.90
N SER A 59 10.05 0.96 -15.72
CA SER A 59 9.63 2.30 -15.32
C SER A 59 8.19 2.63 -15.70
N THR A 60 7.32 1.61 -15.87
CA THR A 60 5.89 1.82 -16.18
C THR A 60 5.08 2.36 -15.01
N GLY A 61 5.67 2.41 -13.81
CA GLY A 61 4.97 2.87 -12.60
C GLY A 61 3.93 1.90 -12.09
N VAL A 62 4.02 0.60 -12.43
CA VAL A 62 3.04 -0.42 -12.05
C VAL A 62 2.74 -0.45 -10.55
N ALA A 63 3.78 -0.32 -9.70
CA ALA A 63 3.61 -0.32 -8.24
C ALA A 63 2.85 0.93 -7.74
N HIS A 64 3.12 2.10 -8.32
CA HIS A 64 2.47 3.37 -8.00
C HIS A 64 1.00 3.39 -8.45
N ILE A 65 0.74 2.96 -9.70
CA ILE A 65 -0.63 2.84 -10.22
C ILE A 65 -1.44 1.85 -9.38
N LEU A 66 -0.80 0.76 -8.93
CA LEU A 66 -1.45 -0.22 -8.08
C LEU A 66 -1.72 0.32 -6.67
N GLU A 67 -0.83 1.15 -6.11
CA GLU A 67 -1.07 1.84 -4.84
C GLU A 67 -2.39 2.61 -4.88
N HIS A 68 -2.59 3.43 -5.91
CA HIS A 68 -3.82 4.20 -6.11
C HIS A 68 -5.03 3.27 -6.30
N THR A 69 -4.91 2.33 -7.23
CA THR A 69 -6.04 1.49 -7.67
C THR A 69 -6.51 0.50 -6.59
N ALA A 70 -5.61 0.01 -5.74
CA ALA A 70 -5.98 -0.86 -4.61
C ALA A 70 -6.95 -0.20 -3.64
N LEU A 71 -6.93 1.14 -3.54
CA LEU A 71 -7.79 1.92 -2.68
C LEU A 71 -9.11 2.38 -3.35
N CYS A 72 -9.31 2.08 -4.64
CA CYS A 72 -10.50 2.49 -5.40
C CYS A 72 -11.74 1.63 -5.13
N GLY A 73 -11.59 0.44 -4.53
CA GLY A 73 -12.69 -0.45 -4.15
C GLY A 73 -12.24 -1.88 -3.95
N SER A 74 -12.96 -2.60 -3.10
CA SER A 74 -12.59 -3.95 -2.69
C SER A 74 -13.82 -4.87 -2.58
N GLU A 75 -13.58 -6.12 -2.21
CA GLU A 75 -14.63 -7.15 -2.15
C GLU A 75 -15.76 -6.78 -1.18
N LYS A 76 -15.44 -6.39 0.06
CA LYS A 76 -16.42 -5.99 1.08
C LYS A 76 -16.89 -4.55 0.94
N TYR A 77 -16.08 -3.72 0.32
CA TYR A 77 -16.37 -2.29 0.13
C TYR A 77 -16.40 -1.96 -1.37
N PRO A 78 -17.42 -2.46 -2.11
CA PRO A 78 -17.51 -2.32 -3.56
C PRO A 78 -18.04 -0.93 -3.95
N VAL A 79 -17.53 0.10 -3.31
CA VAL A 79 -17.84 1.50 -3.57
C VAL A 79 -16.61 2.17 -4.16
N ARG A 80 -16.84 3.17 -4.99
CA ARG A 80 -15.77 3.94 -5.57
C ARG A 80 -15.11 4.81 -4.50
N ASP A 81 -13.78 4.78 -4.46
CA ASP A 81 -12.94 5.63 -3.62
C ASP A 81 -13.26 5.57 -2.10
N PRO A 82 -13.36 4.38 -1.48
CA PRO A 82 -13.63 4.26 -0.05
C PRO A 82 -12.57 4.99 0.79
N PHE A 83 -11.32 5.05 0.32
CA PHE A 83 -10.23 5.78 0.96
C PHE A 83 -10.54 7.28 1.11
N PHE A 84 -10.92 7.97 0.02
CA PHE A 84 -11.25 9.41 0.09
C PHE A 84 -12.51 9.69 0.89
N MET A 85 -13.45 8.73 0.92
CA MET A 85 -14.62 8.83 1.79
C MET A 85 -14.21 8.77 3.27
N MET A 86 -13.28 7.88 3.64
CA MET A 86 -12.84 7.71 5.01
C MET A 86 -11.96 8.88 5.48
N ILE A 87 -11.09 9.44 4.66
CA ILE A 87 -10.33 10.66 4.99
C ILE A 87 -11.24 11.78 5.51
N ARG A 88 -12.43 11.93 4.91
CA ARG A 88 -13.36 13.02 5.24
C ARG A 88 -14.33 12.68 6.37
N ARG A 89 -14.56 11.40 6.67
CA ARG A 89 -15.67 10.95 7.54
C ARG A 89 -15.25 10.13 8.74
N SER A 90 -14.01 9.64 8.78
CA SER A 90 -13.46 8.94 9.93
C SER A 90 -12.85 9.90 10.94
N LEU A 91 -12.50 9.38 12.12
CA LEU A 91 -11.77 10.10 13.17
C LEU A 91 -10.25 9.88 13.05
N ASN A 92 -9.79 9.60 11.84
CA ASN A 92 -8.37 9.39 11.59
C ASN A 92 -7.56 10.64 11.98
N THR A 93 -6.35 10.40 12.47
CA THR A 93 -5.34 11.43 12.70
C THR A 93 -4.31 11.43 11.58
N PHE A 94 -4.23 10.32 10.85
CA PHE A 94 -3.39 10.16 9.66
C PHE A 94 -3.97 9.05 8.76
N MET A 95 -4.01 9.29 7.45
CA MET A 95 -4.28 8.27 6.43
C MET A 95 -3.45 8.58 5.20
N ASN A 96 -2.76 7.59 4.66
CA ASN A 96 -2.01 7.72 3.42
C ASN A 96 -1.74 6.36 2.77
N ALA A 97 -1.06 6.40 1.63
CA ALA A 97 -0.36 5.30 1.01
C ALA A 97 0.98 5.81 0.46
N PHE A 98 1.95 4.94 0.32
CA PHE A 98 3.29 5.28 -0.15
C PHE A 98 3.84 4.18 -1.05
N THR A 99 4.42 4.57 -2.18
CA THR A 99 5.24 3.70 -3.01
C THR A 99 6.69 4.19 -3.00
N SER A 100 7.61 3.29 -2.73
CA SER A 100 9.05 3.49 -2.84
C SER A 100 9.63 2.57 -3.91
N SER A 101 10.94 2.53 -4.04
CA SER A 101 11.61 1.76 -5.10
C SER A 101 11.37 0.26 -5.03
N ASP A 102 11.16 -0.30 -3.82
CA ASP A 102 11.07 -1.75 -3.58
C ASP A 102 10.00 -2.16 -2.57
N TRP A 103 9.16 -1.21 -2.14
CA TRP A 103 8.03 -1.48 -1.27
C TRP A 103 6.87 -0.50 -1.49
N THR A 104 5.67 -0.96 -1.15
CA THR A 104 4.45 -0.15 -1.08
C THR A 104 3.82 -0.33 0.29
N ALA A 105 3.39 0.74 0.95
CA ALA A 105 2.85 0.70 2.30
C ALA A 105 1.56 1.52 2.45
N TYR A 106 0.68 1.01 3.28
CA TYR A 106 -0.64 1.58 3.54
C TYR A 106 -0.80 1.86 5.04
N PRO A 107 -0.39 3.05 5.52
CA PRO A 107 -0.51 3.44 6.92
C PRO A 107 -1.80 4.21 7.22
N PHE A 108 -2.29 4.06 8.44
CA PHE A 108 -3.24 5.00 9.06
C PHE A 108 -3.05 5.07 10.57
N ALA A 109 -3.60 6.11 11.20
CA ALA A 109 -3.65 6.29 12.63
C ALA A 109 -5.00 6.82 13.10
N SER A 110 -5.42 6.44 14.31
CA SER A 110 -6.62 6.96 14.98
C SER A 110 -6.50 6.80 16.50
N GLN A 111 -6.98 7.80 17.22
CA GLN A 111 -7.11 7.74 18.70
C GLN A 111 -8.41 7.08 19.16
N ASN A 112 -9.36 6.87 18.25
CA ASN A 112 -10.61 6.22 18.54
C ASN A 112 -10.57 4.74 18.14
N LYS A 113 -10.64 3.86 19.13
CA LYS A 113 -10.53 2.40 18.90
C LYS A 113 -11.58 1.84 17.94
N LYS A 114 -12.81 2.36 17.95
CA LYS A 114 -13.86 1.91 17.02
C LYS A 114 -13.54 2.34 15.59
N ASP A 115 -13.12 3.58 15.44
CA ASP A 115 -12.70 4.12 14.15
C ASP A 115 -11.46 3.40 13.62
N PHE A 116 -10.44 3.18 14.46
CA PHE A 116 -9.27 2.39 14.14
C PHE A 116 -9.64 1.00 13.57
N ASN A 117 -10.57 0.30 14.23
CA ASN A 117 -11.01 -1.03 13.77
C ASN A 117 -11.81 -0.96 12.45
N ASN A 118 -12.57 0.11 12.20
CA ASN A 118 -13.26 0.32 10.93
C ASN A 118 -12.24 0.56 9.79
N LEU A 119 -11.28 1.46 10.02
CA LEU A 119 -10.20 1.74 9.07
C LEU A 119 -9.38 0.48 8.78
N LEU A 120 -9.05 -0.30 9.82
CA LEU A 120 -8.33 -1.56 9.66
C LEU A 120 -9.09 -2.53 8.74
N GLY A 121 -10.41 -2.64 8.91
CA GLY A 121 -11.24 -3.46 8.03
C GLY A 121 -11.18 -3.01 6.57
N VAL A 122 -11.28 -1.69 6.33
CA VAL A 122 -11.20 -1.11 4.98
C VAL A 122 -9.82 -1.35 4.35
N TYR A 123 -8.74 -1.05 5.09
CA TYR A 123 -7.37 -1.18 4.57
C TYR A 123 -7.00 -2.63 4.25
N LEU A 124 -7.33 -3.57 5.13
CA LEU A 124 -7.05 -5.00 4.88
C LEU A 124 -7.81 -5.52 3.66
N ASP A 125 -9.08 -5.13 3.51
CA ASP A 125 -9.88 -5.56 2.37
C ASP A 125 -9.38 -4.91 1.07
N SER A 126 -9.05 -3.62 1.10
CA SER A 126 -8.49 -2.89 -0.05
C SER A 126 -7.16 -3.46 -0.51
N VAL A 127 -6.26 -3.80 0.41
CA VAL A 127 -4.94 -4.31 0.06
C VAL A 127 -4.99 -5.74 -0.46
N PHE A 128 -5.73 -6.64 0.22
CA PHE A 128 -5.68 -8.07 -0.10
C PHE A 128 -6.82 -8.57 -1.00
N PHE A 129 -7.85 -7.76 -1.20
CA PHE A 129 -9.04 -8.13 -1.99
C PHE A 129 -9.50 -6.96 -2.88
N ALA A 130 -8.54 -6.22 -3.45
CA ALA A 130 -8.80 -5.14 -4.39
C ALA A 130 -9.58 -5.64 -5.62
N ARG A 131 -10.56 -4.87 -6.08
CA ARG A 131 -11.35 -5.22 -7.27
C ARG A 131 -10.57 -5.05 -8.58
N LEU A 132 -9.64 -4.11 -8.60
CA LEU A 132 -8.82 -3.79 -9.78
C LEU A 132 -9.67 -3.56 -11.03
N ASP A 133 -10.70 -2.72 -10.92
CA ASP A 133 -11.60 -2.44 -12.05
C ASP A 133 -10.80 -1.82 -13.23
N PRO A 134 -11.04 -2.26 -14.49
CA PRO A 134 -10.37 -1.70 -15.65
C PRO A 134 -10.57 -0.18 -15.81
N LEU A 135 -11.71 0.34 -15.36
CA LEU A 135 -11.98 1.78 -15.41
C LEU A 135 -11.18 2.56 -14.37
N ASP A 136 -10.96 1.97 -13.19
CA ASP A 136 -10.08 2.56 -12.17
C ASP A 136 -8.63 2.55 -12.64
N PHE A 137 -8.16 1.45 -13.26
CA PHE A 137 -6.85 1.40 -13.90
C PHE A 137 -6.70 2.50 -14.97
N ALA A 138 -7.69 2.67 -15.85
CA ALA A 138 -7.66 3.70 -16.89
C ALA A 138 -7.70 5.13 -16.30
N GLN A 139 -8.39 5.32 -15.16
CA GLN A 139 -8.44 6.61 -14.49
C GLN A 139 -7.15 6.93 -13.75
N GLU A 140 -6.66 5.99 -12.93
CA GLU A 140 -5.48 6.22 -12.09
C GLU A 140 -4.19 6.10 -12.88
N GLY A 141 -4.06 5.12 -13.76
CA GLY A 141 -2.87 4.88 -14.56
C GLY A 141 -2.78 5.79 -15.78
N HIS A 142 -3.33 5.32 -16.88
CA HIS A 142 -3.33 6.05 -18.14
C HIS A 142 -4.49 5.63 -19.06
N ARG A 143 -4.90 6.54 -19.92
CA ARG A 143 -5.84 6.33 -21.04
C ARG A 143 -5.62 7.34 -22.14
N LEU A 144 -6.04 7.02 -23.35
CA LEU A 144 -6.17 7.99 -24.44
C LEU A 144 -7.51 8.72 -24.33
N GLU A 145 -7.46 10.03 -24.45
CA GLU A 145 -8.63 10.91 -24.39
C GLU A 145 -8.42 12.09 -25.35
N PHE A 146 -9.49 12.62 -25.94
CA PHE A 146 -9.41 13.86 -26.70
C PHE A 146 -8.95 15.01 -25.79
N ALA A 147 -8.07 15.86 -26.29
CA ALA A 147 -7.58 17.03 -25.54
C ALA A 147 -8.76 17.90 -25.08
N GLU A 148 -9.74 18.10 -25.96
CA GLU A 148 -11.03 18.70 -25.67
C GLU A 148 -12.10 17.60 -25.67
N PRO A 149 -12.62 17.17 -24.50
CA PRO A 149 -13.50 15.99 -24.39
C PRO A 149 -14.78 16.05 -25.25
N ALA A 150 -15.26 17.25 -25.56
CA ALA A 150 -16.46 17.46 -26.39
C ALA A 150 -16.15 17.58 -27.89
N ASP A 151 -14.88 17.61 -28.29
CA ASP A 151 -14.43 17.77 -29.67
C ASP A 151 -13.59 16.56 -30.14
N THR A 152 -14.25 15.67 -30.89
CA THR A 152 -13.62 14.48 -31.45
C THR A 152 -12.60 14.78 -32.58
N SER A 153 -12.47 16.04 -33.01
CA SER A 153 -11.45 16.48 -33.95
C SER A 153 -10.18 16.99 -33.26
N SER A 154 -10.22 17.15 -31.93
CA SER A 154 -9.05 17.55 -31.18
C SER A 154 -8.02 16.41 -31.07
N GLU A 155 -6.80 16.75 -30.73
CA GLU A 155 -5.69 15.80 -30.58
C GLU A 155 -5.99 14.74 -29.50
N LEU A 156 -5.59 13.48 -29.74
CA LEU A 156 -5.58 12.44 -28.72
C LEU A 156 -4.36 12.61 -27.81
N THR A 157 -4.61 12.65 -26.52
CA THR A 157 -3.58 12.80 -25.49
C THR A 157 -3.69 11.72 -24.42
N TYR A 158 -2.56 11.34 -23.82
CA TYR A 158 -2.59 10.51 -22.63
C TYR A 158 -3.03 11.34 -21.42
N LYS A 159 -3.97 10.78 -20.65
CA LYS A 159 -4.43 11.30 -19.35
C LYS A 159 -4.45 10.16 -18.34
N GLY A 160 -4.30 10.48 -17.06
CA GLY A 160 -4.32 9.57 -15.93
C GLY A 160 -3.85 10.32 -14.69
N VAL A 161 -4.26 9.88 -13.50
CA VAL A 161 -3.87 10.55 -12.25
C VAL A 161 -2.35 10.42 -12.07
N VAL A 162 -1.84 9.19 -12.01
CA VAL A 162 -0.40 8.91 -11.87
C VAL A 162 0.40 9.44 -13.06
N PHE A 163 -0.11 9.27 -14.29
CA PHE A 163 0.54 9.83 -15.47
C PHE A 163 0.77 11.34 -15.36
N ASN A 164 -0.25 12.10 -14.95
CA ASN A 164 -0.15 13.55 -14.82
C ASN A 164 0.71 13.96 -13.60
N GLU A 165 0.63 13.23 -12.50
CA GLU A 165 1.46 13.44 -11.32
C GLU A 165 2.94 13.27 -11.68
N MET A 166 3.29 12.20 -12.38
CA MET A 166 4.67 11.93 -12.78
C MET A 166 5.18 12.92 -13.84
N LYS A 167 4.33 13.40 -14.75
CA LYS A 167 4.69 14.53 -15.62
C LYS A 167 5.06 15.77 -14.81
N GLY A 168 4.30 16.07 -13.74
CA GLY A 168 4.62 17.16 -12.83
C GLY A 168 5.92 16.92 -12.06
N ALA A 169 6.09 15.74 -11.47
CA ALA A 169 7.26 15.37 -10.68
C ALA A 169 8.55 15.40 -11.52
N MET A 170 8.52 14.85 -12.74
CA MET A 170 9.67 14.78 -13.65
C MET A 170 9.95 16.10 -14.38
N SER A 171 9.12 17.13 -14.24
CA SER A 171 9.44 18.48 -14.70
C SER A 171 10.49 19.18 -13.81
N SER A 172 10.75 18.65 -12.60
CA SER A 172 11.79 19.15 -11.70
C SER A 172 13.17 18.68 -12.15
N ILE A 173 14.11 19.63 -12.28
CA ILE A 173 15.52 19.36 -12.58
C ILE A 173 16.14 18.40 -11.56
N ASN A 174 15.83 18.55 -10.27
CA ASN A 174 16.34 17.69 -9.21
C ASN A 174 15.82 16.25 -9.35
N SER A 175 14.53 16.07 -9.66
CA SER A 175 13.95 14.75 -9.89
C SER A 175 14.60 14.05 -11.10
N THR A 176 14.76 14.77 -12.21
CA THR A 176 15.43 14.27 -13.42
C THR A 176 16.88 13.91 -13.14
N LEU A 177 17.63 14.76 -12.40
CA LEU A 177 19.00 14.47 -12.01
C LEU A 177 19.07 13.19 -11.16
N TRP A 178 18.20 13.07 -10.14
CA TRP A 178 18.17 11.91 -9.26
C TRP A 178 17.89 10.62 -10.03
N GLN A 179 16.88 10.60 -10.89
CA GLN A 179 16.55 9.43 -11.71
C GLN A 179 17.67 9.06 -12.67
N THR A 180 18.27 10.05 -13.33
CA THR A 180 19.43 9.83 -14.20
C THR A 180 20.61 9.24 -13.44
N MET A 181 20.91 9.76 -12.26
CA MET A 181 21.98 9.22 -11.40
C MET A 181 21.68 7.77 -10.98
N SER A 182 20.46 7.50 -10.49
CA SER A 182 20.05 6.16 -10.07
C SER A 182 20.17 5.14 -11.20
N LYS A 183 19.74 5.50 -12.40
CA LYS A 183 19.85 4.68 -13.60
C LYS A 183 21.28 4.26 -13.91
N HIS A 184 22.26 5.13 -13.69
CA HIS A 184 23.67 4.83 -13.93
C HIS A 184 24.39 4.18 -12.72
N LEU A 185 23.99 4.51 -11.50
CA LEU A 185 24.60 3.95 -10.28
C LEU A 185 24.12 2.51 -10.00
N TYR A 186 22.88 2.17 -10.39
CA TYR A 186 22.26 0.88 -10.08
C TYR A 186 21.80 0.11 -11.33
N PRO A 187 22.71 -0.20 -12.30
CA PRO A 187 22.32 -0.70 -13.62
C PRO A 187 21.65 -2.09 -13.63
N THR A 188 21.78 -2.85 -12.52
CA THR A 188 21.34 -4.26 -12.43
C THR A 188 20.32 -4.54 -11.34
N SER A 189 19.78 -3.51 -10.70
CA SER A 189 18.80 -3.67 -9.62
C SER A 189 17.53 -2.85 -9.89
N THR A 190 16.47 -3.07 -9.08
CA THR A 190 15.23 -2.32 -9.18
C THR A 190 15.42 -0.80 -9.03
N TYR A 191 16.48 -0.37 -8.33
CA TYR A 191 16.79 1.06 -8.16
C TYR A 191 17.25 1.75 -9.46
N HIS A 192 17.46 0.99 -10.54
CA HIS A 192 17.65 1.51 -11.89
C HIS A 192 16.40 2.21 -12.40
N TYR A 193 15.23 1.69 -12.04
CA TYR A 193 13.94 2.11 -12.57
C TYR A 193 13.29 3.22 -11.73
N ASN A 194 12.46 4.03 -12.37
CA ASN A 194 11.60 4.98 -11.69
C ASN A 194 10.33 4.26 -11.22
N SER A 195 10.27 3.87 -9.94
CA SER A 195 9.12 3.15 -9.37
C SER A 195 7.82 3.97 -9.39
N GLY A 196 7.91 5.30 -9.42
CA GLY A 196 6.75 6.18 -9.61
C GLY A 196 6.22 6.16 -11.05
N GLY A 197 7.05 5.79 -12.00
CA GLY A 197 6.79 5.74 -13.43
C GLY A 197 7.44 6.88 -14.20
N GLU A 198 8.11 6.54 -15.30
CA GLU A 198 8.53 7.53 -16.29
C GLU A 198 7.32 7.88 -17.17
N PRO A 199 7.02 9.17 -17.38
CA PRO A 199 5.88 9.58 -18.21
C PRO A 199 5.89 8.98 -19.63
N ALA A 200 7.08 8.70 -20.18
CA ALA A 200 7.21 8.06 -21.49
C ALA A 200 6.86 6.57 -21.46
N ASP A 201 7.09 5.89 -20.33
CA ASP A 201 6.96 4.44 -20.18
C ASP A 201 5.60 4.04 -19.58
N ILE A 202 4.95 4.92 -18.80
CA ILE A 202 3.64 4.65 -18.16
C ILE A 202 2.60 4.14 -19.18
N PRO A 203 2.47 4.71 -20.41
CA PRO A 203 1.51 4.23 -21.40
C PRO A 203 1.74 2.79 -21.90
N ASP A 204 2.93 2.23 -21.70
CA ASP A 204 3.27 0.86 -22.11
C ASP A 204 2.74 -0.20 -21.12
N LEU A 205 2.28 0.21 -19.93
CA LEU A 205 1.71 -0.71 -18.96
C LEU A 205 0.34 -1.22 -19.40
N SER A 206 0.25 -2.51 -19.67
CA SER A 206 -1.03 -3.14 -19.96
C SER A 206 -1.79 -3.50 -18.68
N TYR A 207 -3.12 -3.58 -18.78
CA TYR A 207 -3.97 -4.01 -17.66
C TYR A 207 -3.66 -5.44 -17.19
N ASP A 208 -3.23 -6.34 -18.09
CA ASP A 208 -2.86 -7.71 -17.70
C ASP A 208 -1.54 -7.77 -16.93
N GLN A 209 -0.54 -6.96 -17.31
CA GLN A 209 0.70 -6.82 -16.52
C GLN A 209 0.41 -6.23 -15.13
N PHE A 210 -0.45 -5.22 -15.07
CA PHE A 210 -0.90 -4.62 -13.82
C PHE A 210 -1.56 -5.66 -12.88
N LYS A 211 -2.49 -6.48 -13.38
CA LYS A 211 -3.11 -7.56 -12.58
C LYS A 211 -2.10 -8.63 -12.15
N ALA A 212 -1.19 -9.01 -13.04
CA ALA A 212 -0.16 -9.99 -12.73
C ALA A 212 0.77 -9.51 -11.62
N PHE A 213 1.11 -8.22 -11.61
CA PHE A 213 1.91 -7.60 -10.55
C PHE A 213 1.19 -7.65 -9.19
N TYR A 214 -0.11 -7.36 -9.15
CA TYR A 214 -0.91 -7.51 -7.94
C TYR A 214 -0.90 -8.96 -7.43
N GLN A 215 -1.21 -9.94 -8.30
CA GLN A 215 -1.25 -11.35 -7.93
C GLN A 215 0.09 -11.86 -7.39
N THR A 216 1.20 -11.31 -7.88
CA THR A 216 2.55 -11.70 -7.45
C THR A 216 2.94 -11.07 -6.11
N HIS A 217 2.59 -9.83 -5.87
CA HIS A 217 3.16 -9.05 -4.75
C HIS A 217 2.18 -8.81 -3.59
N TYR A 218 0.85 -8.78 -3.84
CA TYR A 218 -0.15 -8.45 -2.82
C TYR A 218 -0.67 -9.71 -2.13
N HIS A 219 0.23 -10.36 -1.41
CA HIS A 219 -0.06 -11.58 -0.67
C HIS A 219 0.50 -11.48 0.75
N PRO A 220 -0.20 -12.03 1.79
CA PRO A 220 0.28 -11.98 3.17
C PRO A 220 1.68 -12.56 3.38
N SER A 221 2.10 -13.58 2.62
CA SER A 221 3.46 -14.15 2.70
C SER A 221 4.55 -13.13 2.34
N ASN A 222 4.20 -12.07 1.63
CA ASN A 222 5.07 -10.98 1.24
C ASN A 222 4.87 -9.71 2.08
N ALA A 223 4.00 -9.76 3.10
CA ALA A 223 3.58 -8.60 3.87
C ALA A 223 4.27 -8.50 5.23
N ILE A 224 4.53 -7.27 5.65
CA ILE A 224 4.92 -6.90 7.01
C ILE A 224 3.82 -5.99 7.57
N PHE A 225 3.22 -6.42 8.68
CA PHE A 225 2.28 -5.62 9.46
C PHE A 225 3.04 -4.90 10.55
N VAL A 226 2.81 -3.61 10.72
CA VAL A 226 3.36 -2.84 11.83
C VAL A 226 2.23 -2.17 12.58
N THR A 227 2.23 -2.29 13.91
CA THR A 227 1.28 -1.60 14.78
C THR A 227 2.01 -0.89 15.93
N PHE A 228 1.44 0.23 16.36
CA PHE A 228 1.93 1.00 17.51
C PHE A 228 0.73 1.41 18.37
N GLY A 229 0.92 1.52 19.69
CA GLY A 229 -0.06 2.12 20.60
C GLY A 229 -0.43 1.23 21.78
N ASP A 230 -1.58 1.53 22.37
CA ASP A 230 -2.09 0.86 23.59
C ASP A 230 -3.01 -0.35 23.31
N ILE A 231 -3.41 -0.56 22.04
CA ILE A 231 -4.17 -1.76 21.65
C ILE A 231 -3.22 -2.96 21.62
N PRO A 232 -3.50 -4.04 22.38
CA PRO A 232 -2.59 -5.19 22.46
C PRO A 232 -2.39 -5.90 21.11
N ALA A 233 -1.18 -6.44 20.89
CA ALA A 233 -0.84 -7.20 19.67
C ALA A 233 -1.87 -8.30 19.34
N ALA A 234 -2.32 -9.06 20.35
CA ALA A 234 -3.29 -10.14 20.17
C ALA A 234 -4.64 -9.67 19.60
N GLU A 235 -5.05 -8.45 19.92
CA GLU A 235 -6.29 -7.87 19.38
C GLU A 235 -6.12 -7.50 17.91
N HIS A 236 -5.00 -6.90 17.53
CA HIS A 236 -4.65 -6.65 16.12
C HIS A 236 -4.59 -7.96 15.34
N GLN A 237 -3.90 -8.97 15.87
CA GLN A 237 -3.75 -10.28 15.24
C GLN A 237 -5.10 -10.98 15.01
N ALA A 238 -6.03 -10.90 15.99
CA ALA A 238 -7.38 -11.44 15.81
C ALA A 238 -8.12 -10.76 14.65
N ARG A 239 -7.92 -9.45 14.46
CA ARG A 239 -8.50 -8.69 13.33
C ARG A 239 -7.84 -9.04 12.02
N PHE A 240 -6.51 -9.20 11.98
CA PHE A 240 -5.80 -9.63 10.78
C PHE A 240 -6.30 -10.99 10.32
N GLU A 241 -6.40 -11.94 11.25
CA GLU A 241 -6.91 -13.28 10.98
C GLU A 241 -8.33 -13.23 10.44
N GLN A 242 -9.25 -12.57 11.14
CA GLN A 242 -10.65 -12.49 10.77
C GLN A 242 -10.90 -11.80 9.43
N ASN A 243 -10.12 -10.73 9.10
CA ASN A 243 -10.41 -9.90 7.94
C ASN A 243 -9.59 -10.27 6.69
N ALA A 244 -8.44 -10.96 6.87
CA ALA A 244 -7.58 -11.28 5.74
C ALA A 244 -6.90 -12.65 5.84
N LEU A 245 -6.07 -12.90 6.88
CA LEU A 245 -5.06 -13.96 6.85
C LEU A 245 -5.65 -15.37 6.78
N SER A 246 -6.83 -15.61 7.40
CA SER A 246 -7.52 -16.92 7.35
C SER A 246 -7.92 -17.38 5.95
N ARG A 247 -7.87 -16.50 4.96
CA ARG A 247 -8.22 -16.79 3.55
C ARG A 247 -7.01 -17.15 2.68
N PHE A 248 -5.81 -17.18 3.26
CA PHE A 248 -4.56 -17.38 2.54
C PHE A 248 -3.74 -18.52 3.12
N GLU A 249 -3.06 -19.22 2.25
CA GLU A 249 -2.00 -20.14 2.60
C GLU A 249 -0.63 -19.52 2.31
N ARG A 250 0.44 -20.23 2.59
CA ARG A 250 1.80 -19.76 2.30
C ARG A 250 2.14 -19.94 0.83
N LEU A 251 2.69 -18.94 0.20
CA LEU A 251 3.34 -19.01 -1.11
C LEU A 251 4.76 -19.55 -0.99
#